data_7d4dac1ef083dcbe20cd988e5b551044
#
_entry.id   7d4dac1ef083dcbe20cd988e5b551044
#
_cell.length_a   1.000
_cell.length_b   1.000
_cell.length_c   1.000
_cell.angle_alpha   90.00
_cell.angle_beta   90.00
_cell.angle_gamma   90.00
#
_symmetry.space_group_name_H-M   'P 1'
#
loop_
_entity.id
_entity.type
_entity.pdbx_description
1 polymer ?
#
loop_
_entity_poly.entity_id
_entity_poly.type
_entity_poly.pdbx_seq_one_letter_code
_entity_poly.pdbx_strand_id
1 'polypeptide(L)'
;ELVHIKAPVFSFSKLAKVDSLLGPEMKSTGEVMGSDTTLEKALYKSFEASKLHMADHGSILFTVADEDKAETLEMARRFADIGYSLVATSGTAQYLKTAGLYVREVGKVTESTEDTVIDDIRKGRVQAIVNTMGSKRVSTQETDGFLIRQEAISRGIPLFTALDTAEAILRVLESRSFTMNII
;
A
#
# COMPACT_ATOMS: atom_id res chain seq x y z
N GLU A 1 3.72 30.14 -7.90
CA GLU A 1 4.41 29.49 -6.74
C GLU A 1 4.46 27.99 -7.01
N LEU A 2 5.62 27.35 -6.69
CA LEU A 2 5.80 25.92 -6.87
C LEU A 2 5.64 25.19 -5.54
N VAL A 3 5.01 24.03 -5.60
CA VAL A 3 4.98 23.05 -4.50
C VAL A 3 6.18 22.12 -4.68
N HIS A 4 6.92 21.89 -3.61
CA HIS A 4 8.07 21.01 -3.58
C HIS A 4 7.81 19.85 -2.61
N ILE A 5 7.93 18.61 -3.10
CA ILE A 5 7.78 17.39 -2.31
C ILE A 5 9.09 16.63 -2.28
N LYS A 6 9.56 16.33 -1.10
CA LYS A 6 10.74 15.52 -0.82
C LYS A 6 10.30 14.09 -0.49
N ALA A 7 10.83 13.11 -1.19
CA ALA A 7 10.54 11.70 -0.93
C ALA A 7 11.83 10.92 -0.68
N PRO A 8 11.86 10.02 0.30
CA PRO A 8 13.00 9.15 0.53
C PRO A 8 13.07 8.07 -0.54
N VAL A 9 14.29 7.62 -0.85
CA VAL A 9 14.55 6.47 -1.71
C VAL A 9 15.05 5.32 -0.84
N PHE A 10 14.48 4.14 -1.04
CA PHE A 10 14.85 2.93 -0.31
C PHE A 10 15.41 1.87 -1.25
N SER A 11 16.45 1.17 -0.82
CA SER A 11 17.07 0.06 -1.55
C SER A 11 16.74 -1.29 -0.92
N PHE A 12 15.54 -1.49 -0.40
CA PHE A 12 15.14 -2.74 0.26
C PHE A 12 15.26 -3.96 -0.65
N SER A 13 15.02 -3.81 -1.96
CA SER A 13 15.20 -4.89 -2.94
C SER A 13 16.63 -5.44 -2.99
N LYS A 14 17.61 -4.65 -2.55
CA LYS A 14 19.03 -5.07 -2.46
C LYS A 14 19.38 -5.64 -1.08
N LEU A 15 18.52 -5.50 -0.10
CA LEU A 15 18.74 -5.85 1.30
C LEU A 15 17.76 -6.94 1.75
N ALA A 16 17.88 -8.12 1.16
CA ALA A 16 16.94 -9.25 1.28
C ALA A 16 16.58 -9.72 2.71
N LYS A 17 17.25 -9.22 3.74
CA LYS A 17 17.02 -9.61 5.15
C LYS A 17 16.59 -8.45 6.05
N VAL A 18 16.43 -7.26 5.51
CA VAL A 18 16.03 -6.07 6.30
C VAL A 18 14.53 -5.89 6.20
N ASP A 19 13.86 -5.75 7.35
CA ASP A 19 12.44 -5.38 7.38
C ASP A 19 12.25 -3.97 6.84
N SER A 20 11.29 -3.82 5.93
CA SER A 20 10.91 -2.53 5.35
C SER A 20 10.03 -1.68 6.27
N LEU A 21 9.62 -2.21 7.42
CA LEU A 21 8.91 -1.41 8.41
C LEU A 21 9.79 -0.24 8.84
N LEU A 22 9.23 0.97 8.73
CA LEU A 22 9.93 2.18 9.13
C LEU A 22 9.90 2.31 10.66
N GLY A 23 11.07 2.63 11.22
CA GLY A 23 11.29 2.87 12.63
C GLY A 23 12.12 4.14 12.81
N PRO A 24 12.65 4.39 14.01
CA PRO A 24 13.46 5.58 14.29
C PRO A 24 14.83 5.56 13.57
N GLU A 25 15.23 4.40 13.01
CA GLU A 25 16.49 4.29 12.29
C GLU A 25 16.34 4.80 10.85
N MET A 26 17.39 5.42 10.33
CA MET A 26 17.46 5.79 8.92
C MET A 26 17.62 4.53 8.04
N LYS A 27 16.62 4.28 7.17
CA LYS A 27 16.65 3.18 6.18
C LYS A 27 16.70 3.69 4.74
N SER A 28 16.55 4.99 4.53
CA SER A 28 16.65 5.59 3.19
C SER A 28 18.09 5.64 2.72
N THR A 29 18.29 5.42 1.41
CA THR A 29 19.60 5.46 0.74
C THR A 29 19.82 6.75 -0.04
N GLY A 30 18.83 7.62 -0.10
CA GLY A 30 18.85 8.90 -0.78
C GLY A 30 17.52 9.61 -0.67
N GLU A 31 17.41 10.74 -1.36
CA GLU A 31 16.22 11.57 -1.44
C GLU A 31 16.01 12.02 -2.87
N VAL A 32 14.76 12.21 -3.25
CA VAL A 32 14.35 12.83 -4.52
C VAL A 32 13.39 13.98 -4.25
N MET A 33 13.24 14.86 -5.21
CA MET A 33 12.33 15.99 -5.10
C MET A 33 11.43 16.08 -6.35
N GLY A 34 10.13 16.14 -6.10
CA GLY A 34 9.13 16.49 -7.10
C GLY A 34 8.73 17.96 -6.96
N SER A 35 8.67 18.71 -8.05
CA SER A 35 8.25 20.11 -8.04
C SER A 35 7.24 20.38 -9.14
N ASP A 36 6.11 20.98 -8.79
CA ASP A 36 5.06 21.39 -9.75
C ASP A 36 4.19 22.50 -9.16
N THR A 37 3.25 22.99 -9.96
CA THR A 37 2.29 24.02 -9.57
C THR A 37 1.17 23.52 -8.67
N THR A 38 0.91 22.21 -8.62
CA THR A 38 -0.07 21.57 -7.73
C THR A 38 0.57 20.48 -6.88
N LEU A 39 -0.03 20.21 -5.73
CA LEU A 39 0.42 19.18 -4.78
C LEU A 39 0.45 17.80 -5.46
N GLU A 40 -0.64 17.43 -6.15
CA GLU A 40 -0.80 16.12 -6.77
C GLU A 40 0.26 15.86 -7.86
N LYS A 41 0.56 16.88 -8.69
CA LYS A 41 1.61 16.78 -9.69
C LYS A 41 3.01 16.71 -9.07
N ALA A 42 3.26 17.47 -8.00
CA ALA A 42 4.53 17.40 -7.28
C ALA A 42 4.73 16.05 -6.60
N LEU A 43 3.67 15.49 -5.97
CA LEU A 43 3.64 14.12 -5.41
C LEU A 43 3.91 13.09 -6.51
N TYR A 44 3.19 13.15 -7.61
CA TYR A 44 3.40 12.24 -8.74
C TYR A 44 4.87 12.21 -9.19
N LYS A 45 5.46 13.38 -9.41
CA LYS A 45 6.88 13.50 -9.80
C LYS A 45 7.83 12.93 -8.75
N SER A 46 7.53 13.10 -7.46
CA SER A 46 8.35 12.55 -6.39
C SER A 46 8.25 11.02 -6.32
N PHE A 47 7.06 10.45 -6.53
CA PHE A 47 6.86 9.00 -6.58
C PHE A 47 7.57 8.37 -7.79
N GLU A 48 7.43 8.96 -8.98
CA GLU A 48 8.16 8.50 -10.17
C GLU A 48 9.68 8.52 -9.94
N ALA A 49 10.21 9.61 -9.39
CA ALA A 49 11.64 9.74 -9.10
C ALA A 49 12.12 8.74 -8.03
N SER A 50 11.28 8.37 -7.07
CA SER A 50 11.57 7.33 -6.07
C SER A 50 11.32 5.90 -6.56
N LYS A 51 10.89 5.73 -7.81
CA LYS A 51 10.52 4.44 -8.44
C LYS A 51 9.31 3.76 -7.78
N LEU A 52 8.45 4.52 -7.16
CA LEU A 52 7.16 4.05 -6.68
C LEU A 52 6.13 4.17 -7.80
N HIS A 53 5.91 3.09 -8.52
CA HIS A 53 4.96 3.05 -9.63
C HIS A 53 3.71 2.28 -9.22
N MET A 54 2.55 2.94 -9.27
CA MET A 54 1.26 2.30 -9.12
C MET A 54 0.68 1.98 -10.49
N ALA A 55 0.17 0.75 -10.65
CA ALA A 55 -0.63 0.41 -11.81
C ALA A 55 -1.93 1.23 -11.82
N ASP A 56 -2.43 1.61 -12.99
CA ASP A 56 -3.66 2.41 -13.10
C ASP A 56 -4.93 1.62 -12.74
N HIS A 57 -4.83 0.31 -12.62
CA HIS A 57 -5.91 -0.61 -12.26
C HIS A 57 -5.34 -1.89 -11.65
N GLY A 58 -6.20 -2.71 -11.07
CA GLY A 58 -5.82 -4.00 -10.49
C GLY A 58 -6.41 -4.20 -9.12
N SER A 59 -5.74 -4.98 -8.29
CA SER A 59 -6.17 -5.25 -6.93
C SER A 59 -5.23 -4.63 -5.91
N ILE A 60 -5.79 -4.06 -4.86
CA ILE A 60 -5.04 -3.57 -3.70
C ILE A 60 -5.38 -4.43 -2.47
N LEU A 61 -4.35 -4.90 -1.79
CA LEU A 61 -4.46 -5.71 -0.59
C LEU A 61 -4.39 -4.83 0.66
N PHE A 62 -5.37 -4.99 1.53
CA PHE A 62 -5.41 -4.37 2.86
C PHE A 62 -5.20 -5.43 3.95
N THR A 63 -4.17 -5.26 4.72
CA THR A 63 -3.89 -6.04 5.92
C THR A 63 -3.46 -5.07 7.02
N VAL A 64 -4.44 -4.54 7.74
CA VAL A 64 -4.25 -3.40 8.64
C VAL A 64 -4.57 -3.76 10.08
N ALA A 65 -3.94 -3.02 11.00
CA ALA A 65 -4.22 -3.12 12.41
C ALA A 65 -5.65 -2.71 12.75
N ASP A 66 -6.19 -3.21 13.86
CA ASP A 66 -7.57 -2.91 14.27
C ASP A 66 -7.81 -1.41 14.48
N GLU A 67 -6.83 -0.70 15.01
CA GLU A 67 -6.86 0.75 15.25
C GLU A 67 -6.92 1.57 13.95
N ASP A 68 -6.43 1.02 12.84
CA ASP A 68 -6.37 1.70 11.54
C ASP A 68 -7.58 1.40 10.64
N LYS A 69 -8.47 0.49 11.04
CA LYS A 69 -9.59 0.04 10.20
C LYS A 69 -10.56 1.15 9.82
N ALA A 70 -10.82 2.08 10.74
CA ALA A 70 -11.76 3.18 10.49
C ALA A 70 -11.25 4.13 9.38
N GLU A 71 -9.98 4.51 9.43
CA GLU A 71 -9.34 5.33 8.42
C GLU A 71 -9.18 4.57 7.09
N THR A 72 -8.81 3.28 7.18
CA THR A 72 -8.71 2.39 6.01
C THR A 72 -10.03 2.25 5.26
N LEU A 73 -11.19 2.28 5.94
CA LEU A 73 -12.50 2.16 5.29
C LEU A 73 -12.72 3.26 4.25
N GLU A 74 -12.46 4.52 4.61
CA GLU A 74 -12.64 5.63 3.69
C GLU A 74 -11.67 5.55 2.51
N MET A 75 -10.42 5.22 2.78
CA MET A 75 -9.40 5.01 1.76
C MET A 75 -9.77 3.85 0.81
N ALA A 76 -10.23 2.71 1.34
CA ALA A 76 -10.64 1.56 0.54
C ALA A 76 -11.83 1.89 -0.37
N ARG A 77 -12.79 2.68 0.11
CA ARG A 77 -13.92 3.16 -0.69
C ARG A 77 -13.43 3.97 -1.90
N ARG A 78 -12.54 4.92 -1.68
CA ARG A 78 -11.98 5.76 -2.74
C ARG A 78 -11.14 4.98 -3.74
N PHE A 79 -10.38 3.96 -3.29
CA PHE A 79 -9.70 3.04 -4.21
C PHE A 79 -10.69 2.25 -5.08
N ALA A 80 -11.80 1.80 -4.50
CA ALA A 80 -12.85 1.12 -5.27
C ALA A 80 -13.50 2.06 -6.29
N ASP A 81 -13.77 3.31 -5.91
CA ASP A 81 -14.38 4.32 -6.78
C ASP A 81 -13.53 4.65 -8.01
N ILE A 82 -12.22 4.57 -7.91
CA ILE A 82 -11.29 4.73 -9.07
C ILE A 82 -10.96 3.41 -9.77
N GLY A 83 -11.68 2.32 -9.45
CA GLY A 83 -11.66 1.07 -10.21
C GLY A 83 -10.73 -0.03 -9.69
N TYR A 84 -10.15 0.10 -8.49
CA TYR A 84 -9.38 -0.99 -7.88
C TYR A 84 -10.30 -2.04 -7.26
N SER A 85 -9.94 -3.31 -7.43
CA SER A 85 -10.53 -4.41 -6.68
C SER A 85 -9.92 -4.50 -5.29
N LEU A 86 -10.78 -4.64 -4.28
CA LEU A 86 -10.32 -4.72 -2.89
C LEU A 86 -10.08 -6.17 -2.48
N VAL A 87 -8.93 -6.41 -1.88
CA VAL A 87 -8.55 -7.70 -1.28
C VAL A 87 -8.15 -7.43 0.17
N ALA A 88 -8.52 -8.30 1.10
CA ALA A 88 -8.12 -8.13 2.49
C ALA A 88 -8.06 -9.46 3.26
N THR A 89 -7.27 -9.49 4.32
CA THR A 89 -7.28 -10.58 5.30
C THR A 89 -8.57 -10.56 6.13
N SER A 90 -8.99 -11.72 6.66
CA SER A 90 -10.32 -11.97 7.26
C SER A 90 -10.84 -10.85 8.16
N GLY A 91 -10.06 -10.39 9.14
CA GLY A 91 -10.51 -9.34 10.06
C GLY A 91 -10.71 -7.97 9.40
N THR A 92 -9.89 -7.61 8.43
CA THR A 92 -10.04 -6.38 7.64
C THR A 92 -11.16 -6.53 6.61
N ALA A 93 -11.25 -7.70 5.94
CA ALA A 93 -12.29 -7.99 4.97
C ALA A 93 -13.69 -7.92 5.59
N GLN A 94 -13.87 -8.52 6.76
CA GLN A 94 -15.15 -8.48 7.47
C GLN A 94 -15.56 -7.05 7.83
N TYR A 95 -14.62 -6.24 8.31
CA TYR A 95 -14.88 -4.84 8.65
C TYR A 95 -15.35 -4.04 7.43
N LEU A 96 -14.64 -4.15 6.31
CA LEU A 96 -14.96 -3.44 5.07
C LEU A 96 -16.28 -3.93 4.44
N LYS A 97 -16.55 -5.25 4.46
CA LYS A 97 -17.82 -5.84 3.99
C LYS A 97 -19.01 -5.35 4.79
N THR A 98 -18.88 -5.24 6.13
CA THR A 98 -19.95 -4.72 7.00
C THR A 98 -20.30 -3.28 6.66
N ALA A 99 -19.36 -2.50 6.15
CA ALA A 99 -19.57 -1.14 5.65
C ALA A 99 -20.07 -1.07 4.20
N GLY A 100 -20.43 -2.21 3.59
CA GLY A 100 -21.02 -2.29 2.25
C GLY A 100 -20.03 -2.35 1.09
N LEU A 101 -18.73 -2.55 1.34
CA LEU A 101 -17.75 -2.69 0.28
C LEU A 101 -17.66 -4.14 -0.22
N TYR A 102 -17.47 -4.30 -1.53
CA TYR A 102 -17.16 -5.60 -2.11
C TYR A 102 -15.65 -5.88 -1.93
N VAL A 103 -15.33 -6.91 -1.14
CA VAL A 103 -13.93 -7.25 -0.80
C VAL A 103 -13.73 -8.75 -0.96
N ARG A 104 -12.71 -9.13 -1.73
CA ARG A 104 -12.25 -10.52 -1.78
C ARG A 104 -11.40 -10.82 -0.54
N GLU A 105 -11.83 -11.80 0.21
CA GLU A 105 -11.12 -12.26 1.39
C GLU A 105 -10.02 -13.25 1.01
N VAL A 106 -8.88 -13.15 1.70
CA VAL A 106 -7.75 -14.07 1.57
C VAL A 106 -7.31 -14.57 2.94
N GLY A 107 -6.83 -15.80 2.99
CA GLY A 107 -6.30 -16.40 4.21
C GLY A 107 -5.03 -15.69 4.70
N LYS A 108 -4.82 -15.73 6.02
CA LYS A 108 -3.57 -15.26 6.62
C LYS A 108 -2.40 -16.14 6.19
N VAL A 109 -1.17 -15.66 6.40
CA VAL A 109 0.08 -16.36 6.05
C VAL A 109 0.14 -17.77 6.70
N THR A 110 -0.35 -17.91 7.92
CA THR A 110 -0.30 -19.13 8.72
C THR A 110 -1.48 -20.08 8.51
N GLU A 111 -2.46 -19.70 7.71
CA GLU A 111 -3.62 -20.56 7.45
C GLU A 111 -3.30 -21.55 6.33
N SER A 112 -3.63 -22.83 6.55
CA SER A 112 -3.44 -23.90 5.57
C SER A 112 -4.55 -23.93 4.50
N THR A 113 -4.86 -22.76 3.94
CA THR A 113 -5.81 -22.60 2.84
C THR A 113 -5.09 -22.48 1.50
N GLU A 114 -5.74 -22.84 0.41
CA GLU A 114 -5.14 -22.78 -0.94
C GLU A 114 -4.91 -21.35 -1.48
N ASP A 115 -5.50 -20.33 -0.85
CA ASP A 115 -5.39 -18.93 -1.23
C ASP A 115 -5.00 -18.06 -0.02
N THR A 116 -3.72 -18.06 0.28
CA THR A 116 -3.16 -17.16 1.31
C THR A 116 -2.74 -15.82 0.71
N VAL A 117 -2.53 -14.84 1.58
CA VAL A 117 -1.93 -13.54 1.21
C VAL A 117 -0.63 -13.71 0.42
N ILE A 118 0.22 -14.64 0.83
CA ILE A 118 1.51 -14.90 0.15
C ILE A 118 1.29 -15.47 -1.25
N ASP A 119 0.28 -16.35 -1.41
CA ASP A 119 -0.06 -16.90 -2.73
C ASP A 119 -0.57 -15.83 -3.68
N ASP A 120 -1.37 -14.87 -3.19
CA ASP A 120 -1.84 -13.74 -3.98
C ASP A 120 -0.69 -12.86 -4.46
N ILE A 121 0.26 -12.56 -3.57
CA ILE A 121 1.46 -11.81 -3.91
C ILE A 121 2.29 -12.57 -4.95
N ARG A 122 2.52 -13.86 -4.72
CA ARG A 122 3.33 -14.73 -5.61
C ARG A 122 2.74 -14.91 -6.99
N LYS A 123 1.43 -15.03 -7.06
CA LYS A 123 0.69 -15.20 -8.31
C LYS A 123 0.43 -13.86 -9.04
N GLY A 124 0.90 -12.73 -8.50
CA GLY A 124 0.71 -11.39 -9.08
C GLY A 124 -0.75 -10.93 -9.10
N ARG A 125 -1.58 -11.45 -8.21
CA ARG A 125 -3.00 -11.11 -8.11
C ARG A 125 -3.27 -9.79 -7.40
N VAL A 126 -2.24 -9.17 -6.80
CA VAL A 126 -2.30 -7.85 -6.18
C VAL A 126 -1.21 -6.95 -6.75
N GLN A 127 -1.53 -5.68 -6.99
CA GLN A 127 -0.66 -4.68 -7.58
C GLN A 127 -0.16 -3.65 -6.56
N ALA A 128 -0.76 -3.61 -5.39
CA ALA A 128 -0.31 -2.77 -4.27
C ALA A 128 -0.76 -3.36 -2.93
N ILE A 129 -0.06 -3.01 -1.87
CA ILE A 129 -0.32 -3.53 -0.52
C ILE A 129 -0.28 -2.38 0.48
N VAL A 130 -1.33 -2.29 1.32
CA VAL A 130 -1.35 -1.49 2.54
C VAL A 130 -1.24 -2.44 3.72
N ASN A 131 -0.10 -2.40 4.42
CA ASN A 131 0.18 -3.26 5.56
C ASN A 131 0.59 -2.43 6.77
N THR A 132 -0.33 -2.16 7.68
CA THR A 132 -0.02 -1.44 8.93
C THR A 132 0.14 -2.40 10.11
N MET A 133 0.85 -1.94 11.12
CA MET A 133 1.07 -2.70 12.36
C MET A 133 0.51 -1.93 13.53
N GLY A 134 -0.22 -2.64 14.40
CA GLY A 134 -0.78 -2.06 15.61
C GLY A 134 0.29 -1.68 16.64
N SER A 135 -0.06 -0.77 17.51
CA SER A 135 0.77 -0.33 18.64
C SER A 135 1.06 -1.47 19.63
N LYS A 136 0.15 -2.45 19.73
CA LYS A 136 0.32 -3.66 20.54
C LYS A 136 0.90 -4.78 19.68
N ARG A 137 2.20 -4.99 19.81
CA ARG A 137 2.91 -6.05 19.10
C ARG A 137 2.51 -7.43 19.63
N VAL A 138 1.95 -8.26 18.76
CA VAL A 138 1.71 -9.69 19.03
C VAL A 138 2.69 -10.45 18.13
N SER A 139 3.50 -11.33 18.69
CA SER A 139 4.61 -12.00 18.00
C SER A 139 4.24 -12.69 16.68
N THR A 140 3.03 -13.26 16.57
CA THR A 140 2.53 -13.88 15.34
C THR A 140 2.20 -12.86 14.24
N GLN A 141 1.65 -11.69 14.60
CA GLN A 141 1.36 -10.62 13.64
C GLN A 141 2.63 -9.97 13.10
N GLU A 142 3.67 -9.87 13.92
CA GLU A 142 4.98 -9.39 13.47
C GLU A 142 5.57 -10.31 12.40
N THR A 143 5.46 -11.63 12.59
CA THR A 143 5.97 -12.61 11.63
C THR A 143 5.20 -12.57 10.31
N ASP A 144 3.86 -12.52 10.36
CA ASP A 144 3.01 -12.46 9.17
C ASP A 144 3.25 -11.15 8.38
N GLY A 145 3.27 -10.02 9.09
CA GLY A 145 3.56 -8.73 8.48
C GLY A 145 4.96 -8.67 7.84
N PHE A 146 5.96 -9.23 8.51
CA PHE A 146 7.32 -9.32 7.96
C PHE A 146 7.36 -10.13 6.67
N LEU A 147 6.72 -11.32 6.64
CA LEU A 147 6.67 -12.17 5.45
C LEU A 147 5.96 -11.50 4.28
N ILE A 148 4.85 -10.83 4.54
CA ILE A 148 4.12 -10.05 3.53
C ILE A 148 5.01 -8.95 2.94
N ARG A 149 5.68 -8.16 3.78
CA ARG A 149 6.56 -7.08 3.35
C ARG A 149 7.76 -7.61 2.56
N GLN A 150 8.39 -8.68 3.02
CA GLN A 150 9.52 -9.31 2.35
C GLN A 150 9.13 -9.82 0.96
N GLU A 151 7.99 -10.51 0.84
CA GLU A 151 7.52 -11.03 -0.46
C GLU A 151 7.13 -9.89 -1.42
N ALA A 152 6.47 -8.84 -0.92
CA ALA A 152 6.11 -7.66 -1.71
C ALA A 152 7.35 -6.98 -2.31
N ILE A 153 8.37 -6.73 -1.49
CA ILE A 153 9.61 -6.11 -1.91
C ILE A 153 10.37 -6.96 -2.92
N SER A 154 10.44 -8.28 -2.70
CA SER A 154 11.13 -9.19 -3.61
C SER A 154 10.53 -9.18 -5.01
N ARG A 155 9.26 -8.82 -5.13
CA ARG A 155 8.50 -8.74 -6.38
C ARG A 155 8.30 -7.32 -6.91
N GLY A 156 8.82 -6.32 -6.21
CA GLY A 156 8.68 -4.92 -6.59
C GLY A 156 7.25 -4.41 -6.52
N ILE A 157 6.39 -5.01 -5.68
CA ILE A 157 5.02 -4.56 -5.47
C ILE A 157 5.05 -3.35 -4.53
N PRO A 158 4.41 -2.22 -4.89
CA PRO A 158 4.25 -1.07 -4.01
C PRO A 158 3.67 -1.45 -2.66
N LEU A 159 4.36 -1.06 -1.59
CA LEU A 159 4.03 -1.40 -0.22
C LEU A 159 3.96 -0.14 0.63
N PHE A 160 2.82 0.06 1.27
CA PHE A 160 2.55 1.18 2.17
C PHE A 160 2.41 0.66 3.60
N THR A 161 3.30 1.09 4.48
CA THR A 161 3.30 0.72 5.91
C THR A 161 2.70 1.81 6.80
N ALA A 162 2.31 2.94 6.21
CA ALA A 162 1.63 4.05 6.86
C ALA A 162 0.46 4.52 5.98
N LEU A 163 -0.68 4.84 6.58
CA LEU A 163 -1.87 5.29 5.88
C LEU A 163 -1.66 6.64 5.19
N ASP A 164 -0.92 7.56 5.80
CA ASP A 164 -0.59 8.86 5.20
C ASP A 164 0.08 8.73 3.82
N THR A 165 0.97 7.76 3.66
CA THR A 165 1.64 7.51 2.38
C THR A 165 0.70 6.89 1.35
N ALA A 166 -0.18 5.99 1.79
CA ALA A 166 -1.21 5.41 0.93
C ALA A 166 -2.25 6.47 0.51
N GLU A 167 -2.61 7.38 1.40
CA GLU A 167 -3.48 8.54 1.10
C GLU A 167 -2.83 9.46 0.06
N ALA A 168 -1.54 9.75 0.19
CA ALA A 168 -0.83 10.60 -0.76
C ALA A 168 -0.83 10.02 -2.19
N ILE A 169 -0.60 8.72 -2.34
CA ILE A 169 -0.67 8.08 -3.66
C ILE A 169 -2.11 8.01 -4.19
N LEU A 170 -3.10 7.78 -3.33
CA LEU A 170 -4.51 7.77 -3.71
C LEU A 170 -4.94 9.12 -4.31
N ARG A 171 -4.56 10.24 -3.71
CA ARG A 171 -4.80 11.59 -4.27
C ARG A 171 -4.21 11.76 -5.66
N VAL A 172 -3.00 11.24 -5.89
CA VAL A 172 -2.38 11.28 -7.22
C VAL A 172 -3.20 10.48 -8.23
N LEU A 173 -3.63 9.26 -7.87
CA LEU A 173 -4.42 8.40 -8.74
C LEU A 173 -5.79 9.01 -9.06
N GLU A 174 -6.47 9.57 -8.08
CA GLU A 174 -7.74 10.29 -8.26
C GLU A 174 -7.58 11.45 -9.25
N SER A 175 -6.54 12.28 -9.08
CA SER A 175 -6.30 13.42 -9.97
C SER A 175 -6.06 13.00 -11.42
N ARG A 176 -5.40 11.86 -11.63
CA ARG A 176 -5.18 11.27 -12.97
C ARG A 176 -6.47 10.70 -13.56
N SER A 177 -7.28 10.01 -12.77
CA SER A 177 -8.56 9.46 -13.19
C SER A 177 -9.50 10.56 -13.71
N PHE A 178 -9.60 11.67 -13.03
CA PHE A 178 -10.39 12.83 -13.49
C PHE A 178 -9.91 13.40 -14.83
N THR A 179 -8.60 13.39 -15.09
CA THR A 179 -8.04 13.94 -16.34
C THR A 179 -8.34 13.04 -17.55
N MET A 180 -8.53 11.74 -17.35
CA MET A 180 -8.82 10.78 -18.45
C MET A 180 -10.29 10.75 -18.86
N ASN A 181 -11.20 11.29 -18.06
CA ASN A 181 -12.65 11.26 -18.31
C ASN A 181 -13.19 12.52 -19.01
N ILE A 182 -12.33 13.45 -19.44
CA ILE A 182 -12.73 14.63 -20.22
C ILE A 182 -12.42 14.34 -21.70
N ILE A 183 -13.33 13.64 -22.36
CA ILE A 183 -13.42 13.56 -23.82
C ILE A 183 -14.84 13.94 -24.21
#